data_6c75399b36ef4b1738d98c5f80b66ead
#
_entry.id   6c75399b36ef4b1738d98c5f80b66ead
#
_cell.length_a   1.000
_cell.length_b   1.000
_cell.length_c   1.000
_cell.angle_alpha   90.00
_cell.angle_beta   90.00
_cell.angle_gamma   90.00
#
_symmetry.space_group_name_H-M   'P 1'
#
loop_
_entity.id
_entity.type
_entity.pdbx_description
1 polymer ?
#
loop_
_entity_poly.entity_id
_entity_poly.type
_entity_poly.pdbx_seq_one_letter_code
_entity_poly.pdbx_strand_id
1 'polypeptide(L)'
;MSLLINPAFWVMAIAVYLLLLIKLPASLIFRFGLFNLFALIILLGWKTAFGLLVFVLLLWVALSLITEQKTRQTSNGSSLMILGFYGILFFSFLLHKLNLGGTGFLTQIKQTAPWFPAEFLLPFFVAVSFSYIFVRCIDLARSCIWENSLLIDPISLIGYLIPFHMLLAGPVNIYKEHIEATNRDLDSLTPSNVILIINEITTGLFYKFALAEGIRIYFYGFGGNILVSEWFDPIILLVYIFFDFAGYSKIARGLGLLYGIPTPVNFNAPFLATSITEFFTRWHMSMGKFVLRNLFIPIQLQLVRRLGLKWAAPASIISLVISFGFVGLWHNLSWTWFLWGVAMGVLMGAEKFTQIFLKNKNWNQSGNIKTVIDTFGRIYVVCVISLSCYFVSNEIFPT
;
A
#
# COMPACT_ATOMS: atom_id res chain seq x y z
N MET A 1 15.23 3.54 -0.94
CA MET A 1 16.11 3.38 -2.13
C MET A 1 17.24 2.37 -1.92
N SER A 2 17.90 2.35 -0.77
CA SER A 2 19.08 1.52 -0.49
C SER A 2 18.89 -0.01 -0.70
N LEU A 3 17.70 -0.56 -0.45
CA LEU A 3 17.49 -2.00 -0.47
C LEU A 3 17.62 -2.62 -1.88
N LEU A 4 17.05 -2.02 -2.92
CA LEU A 4 17.14 -2.53 -4.30
C LEU A 4 18.52 -2.33 -4.94
N ILE A 5 19.31 -1.38 -4.41
CA ILE A 5 20.71 -1.16 -4.84
C ILE A 5 21.64 -2.13 -4.12
N ASN A 6 21.23 -2.68 -2.98
CA ASN A 6 22.04 -3.62 -2.22
C ASN A 6 22.14 -4.98 -2.95
N PRO A 7 23.34 -5.43 -3.33
CA PRO A 7 23.51 -6.74 -3.97
C PRO A 7 22.94 -7.90 -3.15
N ALA A 8 22.96 -7.80 -1.80
CA ALA A 8 22.40 -8.81 -0.91
C ALA A 8 20.90 -9.04 -1.17
N PHE A 9 20.15 -8.01 -1.58
CA PHE A 9 18.73 -8.14 -1.95
C PHE A 9 18.55 -9.12 -3.12
N TRP A 10 19.34 -8.96 -4.18
CA TRP A 10 19.25 -9.81 -5.38
C TRP A 10 19.77 -11.22 -5.13
N VAL A 11 20.85 -11.35 -4.35
CA VAL A 11 21.34 -12.66 -3.92
C VAL A 11 20.25 -13.39 -3.13
N MET A 12 19.58 -12.69 -2.19
CA MET A 12 18.49 -13.29 -1.42
C MET A 12 17.27 -13.58 -2.30
N ALA A 13 16.95 -12.74 -3.29
CA ALA A 13 15.87 -13.01 -4.22
C ALA A 13 16.10 -14.33 -5.00
N ILE A 14 17.32 -14.53 -5.48
CA ILE A 14 17.70 -15.79 -6.16
C ILE A 14 17.71 -16.96 -5.17
N ALA A 15 18.28 -16.79 -3.98
CA ALA A 15 18.35 -17.85 -2.98
C ALA A 15 16.96 -18.33 -2.54
N VAL A 16 16.03 -17.42 -2.26
CA VAL A 16 14.63 -17.76 -1.92
C VAL A 16 13.98 -18.54 -3.05
N TYR A 17 14.17 -18.14 -4.30
CA TYR A 17 13.65 -18.88 -5.45
C TYR A 17 14.21 -20.30 -5.51
N LEU A 18 15.52 -20.46 -5.43
CA LEU A 18 16.17 -21.79 -5.47
C LEU A 18 15.71 -22.69 -4.33
N LEU A 19 15.54 -22.13 -3.13
CA LEU A 19 15.03 -22.87 -1.97
C LEU A 19 13.58 -23.29 -2.14
N LEU A 20 12.74 -22.45 -2.79
CA LEU A 20 11.35 -22.81 -3.08
C LEU A 20 11.22 -23.95 -4.11
N LEU A 21 12.23 -24.16 -4.97
CA LEU A 21 12.26 -25.32 -5.89
C LEU A 21 12.45 -26.65 -5.15
N ILE A 22 13.00 -26.64 -3.92
CA ILE A 22 13.11 -27.83 -3.09
C ILE A 22 11.70 -28.24 -2.65
N LYS A 23 11.23 -29.41 -3.10
CA LYS A 23 9.90 -29.94 -2.73
C LYS A 23 9.91 -30.45 -1.29
N LEU A 24 9.67 -29.57 -0.33
CA LEU A 24 9.44 -29.92 1.06
C LEU A 24 7.95 -30.30 1.28
N PRO A 25 7.65 -31.19 2.25
CA PRO A 25 6.27 -31.60 2.58
C PRO A 25 5.53 -30.50 3.37
N ALA A 26 5.51 -29.26 2.86
CA ALA A 26 4.87 -28.11 3.45
C ALA A 26 4.27 -27.23 2.35
N SER A 27 3.22 -26.46 2.70
CA SER A 27 2.58 -25.56 1.75
C SER A 27 3.54 -24.50 1.21
N LEU A 28 3.28 -24.00 0.01
CA LEU A 28 4.10 -22.93 -0.59
C LEU A 28 4.17 -21.69 0.30
N ILE A 29 3.05 -21.30 0.92
CA ILE A 29 2.99 -20.14 1.84
C ILE A 29 3.91 -20.33 3.03
N PHE A 30 3.92 -21.52 3.64
CA PHE A 30 4.76 -21.81 4.78
C PHE A 30 6.24 -21.79 4.39
N ARG A 31 6.61 -22.45 3.28
CA ARG A 31 7.98 -22.45 2.74
C ARG A 31 8.42 -21.02 2.43
N PHE A 32 7.58 -20.25 1.76
CA PHE A 32 7.89 -18.84 1.49
C PHE A 32 8.05 -18.04 2.77
N GLY A 33 7.15 -18.18 3.76
CA GLY A 33 7.26 -17.51 5.06
C GLY A 33 8.57 -17.80 5.78
N LEU A 34 9.00 -19.07 5.79
CA LEU A 34 10.26 -19.50 6.40
C LEU A 34 11.49 -18.89 5.70
N PHE A 35 11.54 -18.97 4.36
CA PHE A 35 12.67 -18.41 3.59
C PHE A 35 12.66 -16.88 3.60
N ASN A 36 11.46 -16.28 3.63
CA ASN A 36 11.30 -14.86 3.80
C ASN A 36 11.84 -14.36 5.15
N LEU A 37 11.57 -15.08 6.24
CA LEU A 37 12.16 -14.76 7.56
C LEU A 37 13.68 -14.78 7.51
N PHE A 38 14.26 -15.76 6.86
CA PHE A 38 15.70 -15.84 6.66
C PHE A 38 16.25 -14.66 5.85
N ALA A 39 15.55 -14.27 4.77
CA ALA A 39 15.90 -13.09 3.99
C ALA A 39 15.82 -11.80 4.83
N LEU A 40 14.80 -11.65 5.68
CA LEU A 40 14.66 -10.50 6.58
C LEU A 40 15.81 -10.43 7.60
N ILE A 41 16.28 -11.56 8.14
CA ILE A 41 17.44 -11.60 9.05
C ILE A 41 18.69 -11.05 8.35
N ILE A 42 18.92 -11.43 7.11
CA ILE A 42 20.11 -10.99 6.34
C ILE A 42 19.98 -9.52 5.93
N LEU A 43 18.80 -9.09 5.48
CA LEU A 43 18.59 -7.74 4.93
C LEU A 43 18.42 -6.67 6.00
N LEU A 44 17.79 -6.99 7.13
CA LEU A 44 17.43 -6.02 8.18
C LEU A 44 18.23 -6.24 9.48
N GLY A 45 18.94 -7.35 9.58
CA GLY A 45 19.61 -7.77 10.80
C GLY A 45 18.71 -8.56 11.75
N TRP A 46 19.31 -9.41 12.57
CA TRP A 46 18.59 -10.35 13.43
C TRP A 46 17.70 -9.68 14.49
N LYS A 47 18.12 -8.51 15.03
CA LYS A 47 17.34 -7.78 16.06
C LYS A 47 15.99 -7.30 15.48
N THR A 48 16.01 -6.68 14.30
CA THR A 48 14.80 -6.23 13.61
C THR A 48 13.91 -7.41 13.21
N ALA A 49 14.49 -8.46 12.64
CA ALA A 49 13.74 -9.65 12.26
C ALA A 49 13.09 -10.36 13.46
N PHE A 50 13.78 -10.41 14.60
CA PHE A 50 13.22 -10.92 15.86
C PHE A 50 12.05 -10.06 16.35
N GLY A 51 12.20 -8.74 16.35
CA GLY A 51 11.09 -7.83 16.71
C GLY A 51 9.85 -8.01 15.82
N LEU A 52 10.06 -8.18 14.50
CA LEU A 52 9.00 -8.47 13.54
C LEU A 52 8.32 -9.83 13.83
N LEU A 53 9.10 -10.85 14.15
CA LEU A 53 8.56 -12.17 14.52
C LEU A 53 7.71 -12.09 15.79
N VAL A 54 8.20 -11.41 16.83
CA VAL A 54 7.43 -11.19 18.08
C VAL A 54 6.13 -10.45 17.78
N PHE A 55 6.18 -9.39 16.97
CA PHE A 55 4.98 -8.65 16.56
C PHE A 55 3.96 -9.55 15.86
N VAL A 56 4.39 -10.37 14.89
CA VAL A 56 3.50 -11.30 14.18
C VAL A 56 2.92 -12.36 15.11
N LEU A 57 3.70 -12.88 16.06
CA LEU A 57 3.22 -13.83 17.06
C LEU A 57 2.15 -13.21 17.98
N LEU A 58 2.39 -12.00 18.48
CA LEU A 58 1.41 -11.29 19.32
C LEU A 58 0.13 -10.98 18.54
N LEU A 59 0.25 -10.55 17.30
CA LEU A 59 -0.88 -10.31 16.39
C LEU A 59 -1.68 -11.60 16.17
N TRP A 60 -0.99 -12.70 15.90
CA TRP A 60 -1.60 -14.02 15.69
C TRP A 60 -2.37 -14.51 16.93
N VAL A 61 -1.75 -14.43 18.12
CA VAL A 61 -2.40 -14.78 19.39
C VAL A 61 -3.65 -13.92 19.61
N ALA A 62 -3.53 -12.60 19.43
CA ALA A 62 -4.67 -11.70 19.61
C ALA A 62 -5.83 -12.04 18.66
N LEU A 63 -5.55 -12.27 17.38
CA LEU A 63 -6.58 -12.65 16.39
C LEU A 63 -7.17 -14.04 16.70
N SER A 64 -6.37 -15.01 17.12
CA SER A 64 -6.85 -16.34 17.51
C SER A 64 -7.84 -16.25 18.68
N LEU A 65 -7.51 -15.49 19.72
CA LEU A 65 -8.39 -15.28 20.86
C LEU A 65 -9.69 -14.56 20.49
N ILE A 66 -9.62 -13.53 19.61
CA ILE A 66 -10.79 -12.78 19.14
C ILE A 66 -11.71 -13.72 18.32
N THR A 67 -11.16 -14.49 17.41
CA THR A 67 -11.95 -15.38 16.55
C THR A 67 -12.56 -16.53 17.35
N GLU A 68 -11.85 -17.08 18.33
CA GLU A 68 -12.37 -18.10 19.23
C GLU A 68 -13.52 -17.57 20.10
N GLN A 69 -13.37 -16.39 20.72
CA GLN A 69 -14.45 -15.78 21.51
C GLN A 69 -15.68 -15.46 20.67
N LYS A 70 -15.49 -15.02 19.44
CA LYS A 70 -16.60 -14.73 18.53
C LYS A 70 -17.40 -16.02 18.21
N THR A 71 -16.73 -17.15 18.02
CA THR A 71 -17.41 -18.44 17.78
C THR A 71 -18.17 -18.94 19.00
N ARG A 72 -17.73 -18.61 20.22
CA ARG A 72 -18.41 -18.95 21.48
C ARG A 72 -19.61 -18.05 21.82
N GLN A 73 -19.98 -17.10 20.96
CA GLN A 73 -21.12 -16.16 21.09
C GLN A 73 -21.12 -15.27 22.36
N THR A 74 -19.99 -15.02 23.00
CA THR A 74 -19.88 -14.08 24.12
C THR A 74 -19.80 -12.65 23.61
N SER A 75 -20.96 -11.96 23.44
CA SER A 75 -21.06 -10.70 22.68
C SER A 75 -20.28 -9.51 23.26
N ASN A 76 -20.21 -9.34 24.56
CA ASN A 76 -19.59 -8.15 25.17
C ASN A 76 -18.05 -8.23 25.22
N GLY A 77 -17.50 -9.40 25.53
CA GLY A 77 -16.05 -9.60 25.61
C GLY A 77 -15.36 -9.46 24.26
N SER A 78 -15.94 -10.02 23.21
CA SER A 78 -15.36 -9.94 21.84
C SER A 78 -15.30 -8.52 21.29
N SER A 79 -16.31 -7.68 21.55
CA SER A 79 -16.33 -6.29 21.09
C SER A 79 -15.22 -5.45 21.74
N LEU A 80 -14.96 -5.64 23.05
CA LEU A 80 -13.89 -4.94 23.76
C LEU A 80 -12.51 -5.38 23.26
N MET A 81 -12.31 -6.68 23.01
CA MET A 81 -11.05 -7.19 22.45
C MET A 81 -10.78 -6.67 21.04
N ILE A 82 -11.81 -6.61 20.19
CA ILE A 82 -11.71 -6.02 18.85
C ILE A 82 -11.31 -4.55 18.94
N LEU A 83 -11.95 -3.78 19.80
CA LEU A 83 -11.61 -2.37 20.02
C LEU A 83 -10.17 -2.20 20.51
N GLY A 84 -9.76 -3.00 21.51
CA GLY A 84 -8.39 -3.01 22.01
C GLY A 84 -7.37 -3.35 20.95
N PHE A 85 -7.64 -4.37 20.12
CA PHE A 85 -6.79 -4.77 19.02
C PHE A 85 -6.57 -3.62 18.01
N TYR A 86 -7.64 -3.01 17.51
CA TYR A 86 -7.51 -1.87 16.59
C TYR A 86 -6.87 -0.65 17.26
N GLY A 87 -7.11 -0.43 18.56
CA GLY A 87 -6.48 0.63 19.35
C GLY A 87 -4.96 0.46 19.42
N ILE A 88 -4.48 -0.74 19.74
CA ILE A 88 -3.04 -1.06 19.79
C ILE A 88 -2.41 -0.94 18.39
N LEU A 89 -3.08 -1.45 17.36
CA LEU A 89 -2.59 -1.37 15.98
C LEU A 89 -2.47 0.09 15.51
N PHE A 90 -3.49 0.92 15.80
CA PHE A 90 -3.46 2.35 15.48
C PHE A 90 -2.38 3.09 16.28
N PHE A 91 -2.22 2.79 17.56
CA PHE A 91 -1.16 3.38 18.39
C PHE A 91 0.23 3.03 17.87
N SER A 92 0.44 1.77 17.44
CA SER A 92 1.70 1.35 16.80
C SER A 92 1.98 2.11 15.51
N PHE A 93 0.93 2.34 14.69
CA PHE A 93 1.06 3.16 13.48
C PHE A 93 1.40 4.62 13.80
N LEU A 94 0.78 5.19 14.83
CA LEU A 94 1.06 6.54 15.29
C LEU A 94 2.52 6.69 15.77
N LEU A 95 3.00 5.74 16.57
CA LEU A 95 4.40 5.68 17.00
C LEU A 95 5.37 5.62 15.81
N HIS A 96 5.06 4.80 14.80
CA HIS A 96 5.86 4.74 13.58
C HIS A 96 5.94 6.11 12.89
N LYS A 97 4.80 6.77 12.70
CA LYS A 97 4.76 8.09 12.02
C LYS A 97 5.47 9.19 12.81
N LEU A 98 5.31 9.22 14.12
CA LEU A 98 6.00 10.18 14.99
C LEU A 98 7.53 10.00 14.98
N ASN A 99 8.03 8.76 14.79
CA ASN A 99 9.47 8.53 14.67
C ASN A 99 10.01 8.90 13.29
N LEU A 100 9.24 8.69 12.20
CA LEU A 100 9.64 9.11 10.85
C LEU A 100 9.64 10.63 10.70
N GLY A 101 8.75 11.34 11.41
CA GLY A 101 8.64 12.80 11.37
C GLY A 101 9.83 13.57 12.00
N GLY A 102 10.93 12.88 12.31
CA GLY A 102 12.15 13.52 12.83
C GLY A 102 12.10 13.92 14.32
N THR A 103 10.97 13.68 15.01
CA THR A 103 10.84 14.03 16.44
C THR A 103 11.64 13.12 17.36
N GLY A 104 12.11 11.98 16.86
CA GLY A 104 12.88 11.03 17.67
C GLY A 104 12.16 10.58 18.94
N PHE A 105 10.81 10.50 18.91
CA PHE A 105 9.97 10.25 20.09
C PHE A 105 10.47 9.07 20.94
N LEU A 106 10.79 7.93 20.32
CA LEU A 106 11.38 6.78 21.03
C LEU A 106 12.79 7.08 21.56
N THR A 107 13.56 7.92 20.88
CA THR A 107 14.88 8.37 21.34
C THR A 107 14.73 9.28 22.55
N GLN A 108 13.73 10.16 22.56
CA GLN A 108 13.43 11.01 23.73
C GLN A 108 12.95 10.16 24.93
N ILE A 109 12.10 9.13 24.69
CA ILE A 109 11.70 8.21 25.75
C ILE A 109 12.93 7.49 26.34
N LYS A 110 13.89 7.04 25.51
CA LYS A 110 15.12 6.41 25.98
C LYS A 110 15.93 7.33 26.89
N GLN A 111 15.95 8.63 26.63
CA GLN A 111 16.65 9.60 27.48
C GLN A 111 15.97 9.79 28.85
N THR A 112 14.63 9.77 28.88
CA THR A 112 13.85 9.96 30.10
C THR A 112 13.59 8.68 30.88
N ALA A 113 13.57 7.54 30.20
CA ALA A 113 13.35 6.21 30.74
C ALA A 113 14.38 5.21 30.18
N PRO A 114 15.61 5.17 30.73
CA PRO A 114 16.70 4.31 30.20
C PRO A 114 16.39 2.80 30.22
N TRP A 115 15.47 2.38 31.07
CA TRP A 115 14.97 0.99 31.16
C TRP A 115 14.06 0.57 30.01
N PHE A 116 13.55 1.56 29.22
CA PHE A 116 12.66 1.27 28.08
C PHE A 116 13.45 0.64 26.93
N PRO A 117 13.01 -0.50 26.35
CA PRO A 117 13.75 -1.25 25.34
C PRO A 117 13.69 -0.60 23.94
N ALA A 118 13.95 0.70 23.85
CA ALA A 118 13.91 1.47 22.61
C ALA A 118 14.82 0.90 21.51
N GLU A 119 15.93 0.26 21.90
CA GLU A 119 16.88 -0.36 20.96
C GLU A 119 16.30 -1.52 20.15
N PHE A 120 15.30 -2.23 20.72
CA PHE A 120 14.60 -3.30 20.01
C PHE A 120 13.42 -2.77 19.19
N LEU A 121 12.76 -1.70 19.66
CA LEU A 121 11.56 -1.15 19.02
C LEU A 121 11.92 -0.17 17.90
N LEU A 122 12.97 0.65 18.07
CA LEU A 122 13.36 1.67 17.10
C LEU A 122 13.69 1.07 15.72
N PRO A 123 14.51 0.01 15.59
CA PRO A 123 14.77 -0.62 14.29
C PRO A 123 13.49 -1.19 13.64
N PHE A 124 12.56 -1.70 14.46
CA PHE A 124 11.27 -2.19 13.99
C PHE A 124 10.43 -1.09 13.32
N PHE A 125 10.34 0.08 13.97
CA PHE A 125 9.51 1.17 13.44
C PHE A 125 10.20 1.97 12.31
N VAL A 126 11.53 2.00 12.25
CA VAL A 126 12.29 2.82 11.29
C VAL A 126 12.73 2.02 10.07
N ALA A 127 13.19 0.79 10.25
CA ALA A 127 13.79 -0.01 9.17
C ALA A 127 12.79 -0.64 8.20
N VAL A 128 11.52 -0.72 8.60
CA VAL A 128 10.45 -1.36 7.80
C VAL A 128 9.37 -0.33 7.50
N SER A 129 8.82 -0.37 6.29
CA SER A 129 7.67 0.46 5.93
C SER A 129 6.42 -0.02 6.68
N PHE A 130 6.37 0.26 7.99
CA PHE A 130 5.31 -0.19 8.90
C PHE A 130 3.91 0.26 8.42
N SER A 131 3.84 1.37 7.67
CA SER A 131 2.59 1.82 7.04
C SER A 131 1.94 0.75 6.16
N TYR A 132 2.73 -0.03 5.41
CA TYR A 132 2.22 -1.14 4.59
C TYR A 132 1.86 -2.36 5.42
N ILE A 133 2.61 -2.65 6.48
CA ILE A 133 2.27 -3.70 7.46
C ILE A 133 0.95 -3.37 8.13
N PHE A 134 0.77 -2.12 8.55
CA PHE A 134 -0.46 -1.64 9.20
C PHE A 134 -1.72 -1.89 8.35
N VAL A 135 -1.72 -1.52 7.07
CA VAL A 135 -2.88 -1.75 6.20
C VAL A 135 -3.13 -3.23 5.94
N ARG A 136 -2.08 -4.07 5.84
CA ARG A 136 -2.24 -5.52 5.75
C ARG A 136 -2.79 -6.12 7.04
N CYS A 137 -2.42 -5.62 8.21
CA CYS A 137 -2.99 -6.04 9.49
C CYS A 137 -4.49 -5.70 9.60
N ILE A 138 -4.91 -4.54 9.11
CA ILE A 138 -6.34 -4.17 9.05
C ILE A 138 -7.11 -5.14 8.17
N ASP A 139 -6.59 -5.44 6.97
CA ASP A 139 -7.27 -6.35 6.04
C ASP A 139 -7.29 -7.80 6.54
N LEU A 140 -6.22 -8.26 7.16
CA LEU A 140 -6.15 -9.55 7.87
C LEU A 140 -7.23 -9.65 8.96
N ALA A 141 -7.26 -8.66 9.86
CA ALA A 141 -8.23 -8.63 10.96
C ALA A 141 -9.66 -8.62 10.43
N ARG A 142 -9.96 -7.80 9.41
CA ARG A 142 -11.25 -7.80 8.74
C ARG A 142 -11.61 -9.18 8.19
N SER A 143 -10.68 -9.80 7.47
CA SER A 143 -10.91 -11.11 6.84
C SER A 143 -11.18 -12.20 7.88
N CYS A 144 -10.41 -12.25 8.97
CA CYS A 144 -10.60 -13.24 10.03
C CYS A 144 -11.84 -12.96 10.89
N ILE A 145 -12.05 -11.69 11.30
CA ILE A 145 -13.11 -11.34 12.26
C ILE A 145 -14.48 -11.24 11.57
N TRP A 146 -14.56 -10.63 10.38
CA TRP A 146 -15.84 -10.30 9.75
C TRP A 146 -16.23 -11.23 8.61
N GLU A 147 -15.25 -11.86 7.93
CA GLU A 147 -15.47 -12.71 6.77
C GLU A 147 -15.19 -14.19 7.07
N ASN A 148 -14.85 -14.53 8.33
CA ASN A 148 -14.54 -15.87 8.81
C ASN A 148 -13.46 -16.58 7.96
N SER A 149 -12.50 -15.82 7.43
CA SER A 149 -11.34 -16.40 6.74
C SER A 149 -10.45 -17.15 7.72
N LEU A 150 -9.87 -18.27 7.26
CA LEU A 150 -8.93 -19.04 8.07
C LEU A 150 -7.73 -18.19 8.47
N LEU A 151 -7.37 -18.17 9.75
CA LEU A 151 -6.11 -17.61 10.22
C LEU A 151 -5.02 -18.63 10.00
N ILE A 152 -4.07 -18.33 9.11
CA ILE A 152 -2.92 -19.17 8.83
C ILE A 152 -1.90 -19.13 9.97
N ASP A 153 -0.96 -20.06 9.98
CA ASP A 153 0.11 -20.14 10.99
C ASP A 153 1.03 -18.89 10.98
N PRO A 154 1.76 -18.61 12.08
CA PRO A 154 2.58 -17.40 12.19
C PRO A 154 3.70 -17.29 11.15
N ILE A 155 4.30 -18.42 10.73
CA ILE A 155 5.37 -18.40 9.71
C ILE A 155 4.81 -17.98 8.36
N SER A 156 3.68 -18.53 7.96
CA SER A 156 2.96 -18.12 6.75
C SER A 156 2.52 -16.66 6.81
N LEU A 157 2.11 -16.17 7.99
CA LEU A 157 1.75 -14.75 8.19
C LEU A 157 2.93 -13.80 8.00
N ILE A 158 4.16 -14.19 8.34
CA ILE A 158 5.36 -13.38 8.03
C ILE A 158 5.46 -13.17 6.51
N GLY A 159 5.24 -14.22 5.72
CA GLY A 159 5.24 -14.13 4.27
C GLY A 159 4.15 -13.23 3.69
N TYR A 160 3.00 -13.13 4.35
CA TYR A 160 1.91 -12.22 3.97
C TYR A 160 2.16 -10.78 4.42
N LEU A 161 2.46 -10.58 5.70
CA LEU A 161 2.55 -9.24 6.30
C LEU A 161 3.82 -8.49 5.88
N ILE A 162 4.95 -9.21 5.76
CA ILE A 162 6.28 -8.64 5.63
C ILE A 162 7.07 -9.34 4.52
N PRO A 163 6.52 -9.51 3.31
CA PRO A 163 7.26 -10.15 2.23
C PRO A 163 8.43 -9.24 1.80
N PHE A 164 9.66 -9.78 1.84
CA PHE A 164 10.87 -8.98 1.63
C PHE A 164 10.90 -8.25 0.27
N HIS A 165 10.33 -8.84 -0.76
CA HIS A 165 10.24 -8.24 -2.10
C HIS A 165 9.23 -7.08 -2.21
N MET A 166 8.31 -6.96 -1.23
CA MET A 166 7.33 -5.86 -1.14
C MET A 166 7.55 -4.97 0.10
N LEU A 167 8.75 -4.98 0.66
CA LEU A 167 9.04 -4.36 1.94
C LEU A 167 9.02 -2.83 1.90
N LEU A 168 9.47 -2.19 0.80
CA LEU A 168 9.65 -0.73 0.74
C LEU A 168 8.34 0.03 0.53
N ALA A 169 7.55 -0.37 -0.47
CA ALA A 169 6.39 0.41 -0.93
C ALA A 169 5.22 -0.45 -1.43
N GLY A 170 4.98 -1.61 -0.83
CA GLY A 170 3.88 -2.49 -1.23
C GLY A 170 4.23 -3.35 -2.43
N PRO A 171 3.32 -3.78 -3.30
CA PRO A 171 1.85 -3.62 -3.28
C PRO A 171 1.14 -4.14 -2.02
N VAL A 172 -0.13 -3.73 -1.83
CA VAL A 172 -0.96 -4.20 -0.71
C VAL A 172 -1.79 -5.41 -1.14
N ASN A 173 -1.46 -6.59 -0.60
CA ASN A 173 -2.22 -7.81 -0.86
C ASN A 173 -3.49 -7.83 -0.01
N ILE A 174 -4.59 -8.29 -0.58
CA ILE A 174 -5.81 -8.64 0.17
C ILE A 174 -5.61 -10.05 0.73
N TYR A 175 -5.86 -10.23 2.04
CA TYR A 175 -5.56 -11.48 2.74
C TYR A 175 -6.28 -12.69 2.14
N LYS A 176 -7.57 -12.54 1.84
CA LYS A 176 -8.37 -13.61 1.22
C LYS A 176 -7.82 -14.01 -0.15
N GLU A 177 -7.51 -13.03 -1.01
CA GLU A 177 -6.92 -13.28 -2.34
C GLU A 177 -5.53 -13.96 -2.22
N HIS A 178 -4.77 -13.61 -1.17
CA HIS A 178 -3.46 -14.20 -0.91
C HIS A 178 -3.56 -15.69 -0.57
N ILE A 179 -4.50 -16.07 0.31
CA ILE A 179 -4.68 -17.49 0.68
C ILE A 179 -5.20 -18.30 -0.51
N GLU A 180 -6.21 -17.78 -1.24
CA GLU A 180 -6.81 -18.48 -2.36
C GLU A 180 -5.83 -18.74 -3.52
N ALA A 181 -4.89 -17.80 -3.74
CA ALA A 181 -3.92 -17.92 -4.82
C ALA A 181 -2.73 -18.83 -4.50
N THR A 182 -2.37 -18.96 -3.22
CA THR A 182 -1.23 -19.79 -2.79
C THR A 182 -1.53 -21.29 -2.70
N ASN A 183 -2.77 -21.68 -2.92
CA ASN A 183 -3.13 -23.09 -3.15
C ASN A 183 -2.75 -23.58 -4.56
N ARG A 184 -2.10 -22.73 -5.38
CA ARG A 184 -1.62 -23.09 -6.71
C ARG A 184 -0.18 -23.55 -6.62
N ASP A 185 0.14 -24.70 -7.23
CA ASP A 185 1.51 -25.21 -7.27
C ASP A 185 2.45 -24.29 -8.07
N LEU A 186 3.74 -24.26 -7.67
CA LEU A 186 4.84 -23.61 -8.41
C LEU A 186 5.09 -24.21 -9.83
N ASP A 187 4.41 -25.29 -10.16
CA ASP A 187 4.61 -26.03 -11.42
C ASP A 187 4.23 -25.23 -12.70
N SER A 188 3.89 -23.96 -12.57
CA SER A 188 3.42 -23.09 -13.65
C SER A 188 4.50 -22.16 -14.24
N LEU A 189 5.78 -22.49 -14.20
CA LEU A 189 6.78 -21.78 -15.00
C LEU A 189 6.64 -22.19 -16.48
N THR A 190 5.51 -21.86 -17.07
CA THR A 190 5.34 -21.93 -18.52
C THR A 190 6.26 -20.90 -19.20
N PRO A 191 6.71 -21.11 -20.43
CA PRO A 191 7.52 -20.12 -21.15
C PRO A 191 6.88 -18.71 -21.17
N SER A 192 5.55 -18.62 -21.25
CA SER A 192 4.81 -17.36 -21.19
C SER A 192 4.95 -16.66 -19.82
N ASN A 193 4.93 -17.40 -18.71
CA ASN A 193 5.14 -16.85 -17.37
C ASN A 193 6.58 -16.38 -17.17
N VAL A 194 7.56 -17.09 -17.70
CA VAL A 194 8.98 -16.69 -17.65
C VAL A 194 9.19 -15.38 -18.41
N ILE A 195 8.63 -15.25 -19.60
CA ILE A 195 8.68 -13.99 -20.38
C ILE A 195 8.03 -12.84 -19.59
N LEU A 196 6.87 -13.09 -18.96
CA LEU A 196 6.20 -12.08 -18.14
C LEU A 196 7.05 -11.65 -16.93
N ILE A 197 7.67 -12.60 -16.22
CA ILE A 197 8.55 -12.33 -15.08
C ILE A 197 9.73 -11.46 -15.52
N ILE A 198 10.41 -11.84 -16.58
CA ILE A 198 11.56 -11.10 -17.13
C ILE A 198 11.11 -9.70 -17.53
N ASN A 199 10.00 -9.56 -18.25
CA ASN A 199 9.47 -8.27 -18.68
C ASN A 199 9.11 -7.37 -17.49
N GLU A 200 8.46 -7.89 -16.44
CA GLU A 200 8.13 -7.11 -15.25
C GLU A 200 9.40 -6.62 -14.54
N ILE A 201 10.40 -7.50 -14.33
CA ILE A 201 11.64 -7.13 -13.64
C ILE A 201 12.45 -6.13 -14.49
N THR A 202 12.68 -6.41 -15.76
CA THR A 202 13.52 -5.54 -16.63
C THR A 202 12.87 -4.18 -16.88
N THR A 203 11.56 -4.14 -17.14
CA THR A 203 10.82 -2.87 -17.27
C THR A 203 10.84 -2.11 -15.95
N GLY A 204 10.68 -2.80 -14.81
CA GLY A 204 10.74 -2.20 -13.48
C GLY A 204 12.11 -1.58 -13.18
N LEU A 205 13.20 -2.28 -13.51
CA LEU A 205 14.57 -1.76 -13.37
C LEU A 205 14.80 -0.53 -14.26
N PHE A 206 14.34 -0.58 -15.51
CA PHE A 206 14.43 0.54 -16.44
C PHE A 206 13.66 1.76 -15.94
N TYR A 207 12.42 1.59 -15.49
CA TYR A 207 11.61 2.68 -14.94
C TYR A 207 12.29 3.33 -13.72
N LYS A 208 12.76 2.50 -12.77
CA LYS A 208 13.31 3.02 -11.53
C LYS A 208 14.72 3.59 -11.67
N PHE A 209 15.63 2.88 -12.34
CA PHE A 209 17.05 3.25 -12.36
C PHE A 209 17.49 4.01 -13.60
N ALA A 210 16.74 3.96 -14.71
CA ALA A 210 17.02 4.77 -15.86
C ALA A 210 16.12 6.01 -15.92
N LEU A 211 14.79 5.86 -15.88
CA LEU A 211 13.88 6.98 -16.08
C LEU A 211 13.74 7.83 -14.82
N ALA A 212 13.38 7.24 -13.67
CA ALA A 212 13.19 8.01 -12.44
C ALA A 212 14.51 8.62 -11.96
N GLU A 213 15.59 7.83 -11.92
CA GLU A 213 16.90 8.35 -11.50
C GLU A 213 17.45 9.37 -12.50
N GLY A 214 17.25 9.19 -13.80
CA GLY A 214 17.58 10.17 -14.82
C GLY A 214 16.86 11.51 -14.61
N ILE A 215 15.54 11.46 -14.34
CA ILE A 215 14.75 12.66 -14.00
C ILE A 215 15.30 13.30 -12.69
N ARG A 216 15.57 12.50 -11.65
CA ARG A 216 16.10 12.98 -10.40
C ARG A 216 17.45 13.69 -10.58
N ILE A 217 18.37 13.11 -11.32
CA ILE A 217 19.69 13.69 -11.54
C ILE A 217 19.58 14.97 -12.39
N TYR A 218 18.81 14.95 -13.46
CA TYR A 218 18.72 16.07 -14.40
C TYR A 218 17.96 17.27 -13.82
N PHE A 219 16.84 17.05 -13.12
CA PHE A 219 15.97 18.12 -12.65
C PHE A 219 16.17 18.48 -11.17
N TYR A 220 16.62 17.55 -10.31
CA TYR A 220 16.70 17.72 -8.86
C TYR A 220 18.11 17.49 -8.28
N GLY A 221 19.12 17.13 -9.08
CA GLY A 221 20.44 16.74 -8.59
C GLY A 221 21.60 17.64 -9.02
N PHE A 222 22.70 17.53 -8.28
CA PHE A 222 24.02 18.18 -8.50
C PHE A 222 24.04 19.71 -8.54
N GLY A 223 23.42 20.37 -7.56
CA GLY A 223 23.63 21.80 -7.30
C GLY A 223 22.43 22.70 -7.46
N GLY A 224 21.23 22.17 -7.53
CA GLY A 224 20.00 22.95 -7.29
C GLY A 224 19.60 23.95 -8.38
N ASN A 225 20.30 24.00 -9.50
CA ASN A 225 19.89 24.82 -10.63
C ASN A 225 18.99 24.00 -11.55
N ILE A 226 17.70 24.08 -11.30
CA ILE A 226 16.67 23.51 -12.18
C ILE A 226 16.75 24.28 -13.50
N LEU A 227 17.11 23.58 -14.58
CA LEU A 227 17.15 24.14 -15.95
C LEU A 227 15.75 24.34 -16.55
N VAL A 228 14.71 24.01 -15.79
CA VAL A 228 13.31 24.06 -16.24
C VAL A 228 12.59 25.15 -15.44
N SER A 229 11.71 25.87 -16.12
CA SER A 229 10.83 26.86 -15.48
C SER A 229 9.98 26.21 -14.37
N GLU A 230 9.84 26.90 -13.24
CA GLU A 230 9.01 26.49 -12.09
C GLU A 230 7.60 26.03 -12.47
N TRP A 231 7.10 26.48 -13.62
CA TRP A 231 5.81 26.09 -14.18
C TRP A 231 5.68 24.60 -14.54
N PHE A 232 6.78 23.93 -14.87
CA PHE A 232 6.80 22.51 -15.27
C PHE A 232 7.12 21.58 -14.10
N ASP A 233 7.58 22.08 -12.96
CA ASP A 233 7.97 21.30 -11.79
C ASP A 233 6.87 20.34 -11.31
N PRO A 234 5.58 20.71 -11.24
CA PRO A 234 4.53 19.80 -10.83
C PRO A 234 4.40 18.57 -11.73
N ILE A 235 4.54 18.76 -13.04
CA ILE A 235 4.43 17.68 -14.02
C ILE A 235 5.66 16.77 -13.96
N ILE A 236 6.85 17.35 -13.85
CA ILE A 236 8.11 16.59 -13.72
C ILE A 236 8.09 15.76 -12.46
N LEU A 237 7.64 16.32 -11.34
CA LEU A 237 7.49 15.63 -10.08
C LEU A 237 6.52 14.45 -10.19
N LEU A 238 5.36 14.63 -10.83
CA LEU A 238 4.39 13.56 -11.05
C LEU A 238 4.98 12.43 -11.89
N VAL A 239 5.70 12.75 -12.97
CA VAL A 239 6.36 11.78 -13.84
C VAL A 239 7.47 11.03 -13.10
N TYR A 240 8.26 11.73 -12.28
CA TYR A 240 9.27 11.13 -11.41
C TYR A 240 8.64 10.12 -10.43
N ILE A 241 7.61 10.53 -9.68
CA ILE A 241 6.92 9.67 -8.71
C ILE A 241 6.32 8.44 -9.42
N PHE A 242 5.77 8.63 -10.62
CA PHE A 242 5.24 7.53 -11.42
C PHE A 242 6.32 6.50 -11.75
N PHE A 243 7.42 6.91 -12.36
CA PHE A 243 8.47 5.95 -12.77
C PHE A 243 9.16 5.30 -11.58
N ASP A 244 9.38 6.05 -10.49
CA ASP A 244 9.98 5.51 -9.27
C ASP A 244 9.08 4.43 -8.62
N PHE A 245 7.80 4.73 -8.47
CA PHE A 245 6.87 3.80 -7.80
C PHE A 245 6.37 2.68 -8.72
N ALA A 246 6.10 2.96 -9.99
CA ALA A 246 5.72 1.94 -10.97
C ALA A 246 6.89 0.97 -11.22
N GLY A 247 8.13 1.48 -11.29
CA GLY A 247 9.32 0.68 -11.41
C GLY A 247 9.49 -0.29 -10.25
N TYR A 248 9.41 0.22 -9.01
CA TYR A 248 9.44 -0.61 -7.82
C TYR A 248 8.32 -1.67 -7.82
N SER A 249 7.08 -1.26 -8.13
CA SER A 249 5.92 -2.16 -8.12
C SER A 249 6.05 -3.29 -9.15
N LYS A 250 6.65 -3.01 -10.31
CA LYS A 250 6.93 -4.01 -11.34
C LYS A 250 7.99 -5.02 -10.90
N ILE A 251 9.10 -4.56 -10.28
CA ILE A 251 10.12 -5.45 -9.71
C ILE A 251 9.48 -6.36 -8.67
N ALA A 252 8.73 -5.79 -7.72
CA ALA A 252 8.04 -6.56 -6.69
C ALA A 252 7.09 -7.61 -7.29
N ARG A 253 6.34 -7.24 -8.34
CA ARG A 253 5.44 -8.15 -9.05
C ARG A 253 6.18 -9.27 -9.77
N GLY A 254 7.26 -8.95 -10.47
CA GLY A 254 8.09 -9.95 -11.14
C GLY A 254 8.67 -10.98 -10.17
N LEU A 255 9.16 -10.54 -9.02
CA LEU A 255 9.63 -11.41 -7.94
C LEU A 255 8.49 -12.24 -7.34
N GLY A 256 7.32 -11.63 -7.09
CA GLY A 256 6.15 -12.37 -6.62
C GLY A 256 5.71 -13.47 -7.58
N LEU A 257 5.66 -13.18 -8.88
CA LEU A 257 5.39 -14.20 -9.92
C LEU A 257 6.42 -15.32 -9.91
N LEU A 258 7.72 -14.97 -9.73
CA LEU A 258 8.81 -15.96 -9.63
C LEU A 258 8.63 -16.89 -8.44
N TYR A 259 8.12 -16.40 -7.31
CA TYR A 259 7.91 -17.18 -6.09
C TYR A 259 6.54 -17.90 -6.05
N GLY A 260 5.66 -17.65 -7.02
CA GLY A 260 4.26 -18.10 -6.96
C GLY A 260 3.44 -17.37 -5.88
N ILE A 261 3.91 -16.20 -5.40
CA ILE A 261 3.25 -15.41 -4.38
C ILE A 261 2.42 -14.29 -5.03
N PRO A 262 1.12 -14.17 -4.74
CA PRO A 262 0.28 -13.13 -5.32
C PRO A 262 0.80 -11.74 -5.03
N THR A 263 1.10 -10.99 -6.08
CA THR A 263 1.56 -9.60 -5.98
C THR A 263 0.73 -8.76 -6.94
N PRO A 264 -0.15 -7.90 -6.42
CA PRO A 264 -1.11 -7.17 -7.26
C PRO A 264 -0.43 -6.14 -8.17
N VAL A 265 -1.09 -5.85 -9.29
CA VAL A 265 -0.74 -4.73 -10.18
C VAL A 265 -1.10 -3.41 -9.49
N ASN A 266 -0.19 -2.45 -9.53
CA ASN A 266 -0.40 -1.12 -8.97
C ASN A 266 -0.72 -0.03 -10.00
N PHE A 267 -0.34 -0.22 -11.25
CA PHE A 267 -0.51 0.80 -12.28
C PHE A 267 -1.07 0.22 -13.57
N ASN A 268 -2.06 0.91 -14.14
CA ASN A 268 -2.67 0.57 -15.44
C ASN A 268 -2.90 1.85 -16.25
N ALA A 269 -1.85 2.37 -16.90
CA ALA A 269 -1.89 3.56 -17.73
C ALA A 269 -2.68 4.74 -17.09
N PRO A 270 -2.30 5.24 -15.89
CA PRO A 270 -3.09 6.20 -15.13
C PRO A 270 -3.25 7.55 -15.86
N PHE A 271 -2.30 7.95 -16.70
CA PHE A 271 -2.35 9.20 -17.47
C PHE A 271 -3.36 9.18 -18.63
N LEU A 272 -3.97 8.03 -18.92
CA LEU A 272 -5.08 7.93 -19.88
C LEU A 272 -6.45 8.19 -19.22
N ALA A 273 -6.48 8.37 -17.91
CA ALA A 273 -7.72 8.64 -17.18
C ALA A 273 -8.34 9.98 -17.56
N THR A 274 -9.66 10.03 -17.68
CA THR A 274 -10.45 11.21 -18.06
C THR A 274 -11.13 11.87 -16.87
N SER A 275 -11.01 11.26 -15.66
CA SER A 275 -11.49 11.78 -14.39
C SER A 275 -10.52 11.43 -13.26
N ILE A 276 -10.56 12.17 -12.15
CA ILE A 276 -9.75 11.87 -10.95
C ILE A 276 -10.14 10.52 -10.36
N THR A 277 -11.43 10.20 -10.37
CA THR A 277 -11.94 8.89 -9.94
C THR A 277 -11.32 7.76 -10.78
N GLU A 278 -11.32 7.89 -12.11
CA GLU A 278 -10.68 6.92 -13.01
C GLU A 278 -9.17 6.85 -12.77
N PHE A 279 -8.50 7.99 -12.54
CA PHE A 279 -7.08 8.03 -12.24
C PHE A 279 -6.74 7.15 -11.04
N PHE A 280 -7.43 7.27 -9.91
CA PHE A 280 -7.19 6.45 -8.73
C PHE A 280 -7.60 4.98 -8.88
N THR A 281 -8.44 4.64 -9.87
CA THR A 281 -8.67 3.23 -10.24
C THR A 281 -7.52 2.62 -11.04
N ARG A 282 -6.61 3.44 -11.57
CA ARG A 282 -5.45 3.07 -12.39
C ARG A 282 -4.10 3.35 -11.73
N TRP A 283 -4.10 4.17 -10.68
CA TRP A 283 -2.94 4.55 -9.86
C TRP A 283 -3.01 3.90 -8.50
N HIS A 284 -1.92 3.27 -8.08
CA HIS A 284 -1.81 2.58 -6.77
C HIS A 284 -3.02 1.65 -6.50
N MET A 285 -3.35 0.84 -7.47
CA MET A 285 -4.57 0.04 -7.52
C MET A 285 -4.76 -0.86 -6.30
N SER A 286 -3.68 -1.41 -5.74
CA SER A 286 -3.74 -2.26 -4.56
C SER A 286 -4.19 -1.49 -3.31
N MET A 287 -3.73 -0.24 -3.13
CA MET A 287 -4.22 0.65 -2.09
C MET A 287 -5.68 1.05 -2.34
N GLY A 288 -6.04 1.35 -3.59
CA GLY A 288 -7.43 1.62 -3.98
C GLY A 288 -8.38 0.47 -3.59
N LYS A 289 -8.00 -0.78 -3.85
CA LYS A 289 -8.76 -1.97 -3.40
C LYS A 289 -8.87 -2.04 -1.87
N PHE A 290 -7.77 -1.80 -1.16
CA PHE A 290 -7.78 -1.77 0.30
C PHE A 290 -8.74 -0.70 0.83
N VAL A 291 -8.66 0.53 0.33
CA VAL A 291 -9.52 1.66 0.74
C VAL A 291 -10.99 1.37 0.44
N LEU A 292 -11.29 0.88 -0.76
CA LEU A 292 -12.65 0.52 -1.16
C LEU A 292 -13.25 -0.52 -0.20
N ARG A 293 -12.51 -1.58 0.09
CA ARG A 293 -12.96 -2.71 0.90
C ARG A 293 -13.05 -2.36 2.39
N ASN A 294 -12.01 -1.72 2.94
CA ASN A 294 -11.86 -1.56 4.39
C ASN A 294 -12.40 -0.24 4.94
N LEU A 295 -12.57 0.78 4.09
CA LEU A 295 -13.02 2.11 4.51
C LEU A 295 -14.30 2.53 3.78
N PHE A 296 -14.24 2.70 2.47
CA PHE A 296 -15.33 3.30 1.70
C PHE A 296 -16.65 2.53 1.84
N ILE A 297 -16.66 1.23 1.50
CA ILE A 297 -17.88 0.41 1.55
C ILE A 297 -18.46 0.33 2.98
N PRO A 298 -17.69 0.03 4.04
CA PRO A 298 -18.20 -0.02 5.40
C PRO A 298 -18.82 1.30 5.85
N ILE A 299 -18.14 2.43 5.60
CA ILE A 299 -18.62 3.76 5.97
C ILE A 299 -19.92 4.08 5.23
N GLN A 300 -19.93 3.87 3.91
CA GLN A 300 -21.13 4.12 3.08
C GLN A 300 -22.33 3.30 3.55
N LEU A 301 -22.14 1.99 3.76
CA LEU A 301 -23.23 1.12 4.22
C LEU A 301 -23.75 1.53 5.59
N GLN A 302 -22.87 1.93 6.51
CA GLN A 302 -23.26 2.39 7.84
C GLN A 302 -24.06 3.69 7.76
N LEU A 303 -23.64 4.64 6.94
CA LEU A 303 -24.36 5.90 6.71
C LEU A 303 -25.74 5.64 6.08
N VAL A 304 -25.81 4.81 5.04
CA VAL A 304 -27.09 4.49 4.39
C VAL A 304 -28.04 3.74 5.33
N ARG A 305 -27.53 2.83 6.16
CA ARG A 305 -28.36 2.13 7.17
C ARG A 305 -28.94 3.08 8.21
N ARG A 306 -28.20 4.13 8.60
CA ARG A 306 -28.64 5.11 9.61
C ARG A 306 -29.57 6.19 9.01
N LEU A 307 -29.27 6.66 7.80
CA LEU A 307 -29.94 7.81 7.18
C LEU A 307 -31.05 7.42 6.19
N GLY A 308 -31.03 6.18 5.69
CA GLY A 308 -31.95 5.65 4.70
C GLY A 308 -31.43 5.78 3.25
N LEU A 309 -32.04 5.00 2.33
CA LEU A 309 -31.61 4.88 0.93
C LEU A 309 -31.59 6.20 0.15
N LYS A 310 -32.49 7.15 0.49
CA LYS A 310 -32.51 8.49 -0.13
C LYS A 310 -31.20 9.25 0.04
N TRP A 311 -30.39 8.91 1.04
CA TRP A 311 -29.09 9.50 1.35
C TRP A 311 -27.90 8.74 0.73
N ALA A 312 -28.15 7.77 -0.14
CA ALA A 312 -27.07 6.93 -0.70
C ALA A 312 -26.01 7.75 -1.48
N ALA A 313 -26.43 8.79 -2.22
CA ALA A 313 -25.49 9.64 -2.96
C ALA A 313 -24.66 10.55 -2.02
N PRO A 314 -25.24 11.32 -1.08
CA PRO A 314 -24.47 12.04 -0.07
C PRO A 314 -23.58 11.12 0.78
N ALA A 315 -24.06 9.97 1.21
CA ALA A 315 -23.27 8.99 1.95
C ALA A 315 -22.02 8.54 1.18
N SER A 316 -22.14 8.35 -0.13
CA SER A 316 -20.99 8.05 -1.01
C SER A 316 -19.96 9.18 -1.00
N ILE A 317 -20.38 10.44 -1.11
CA ILE A 317 -19.46 11.60 -1.11
C ILE A 317 -18.75 11.71 0.23
N ILE A 318 -19.48 11.61 1.34
CA ILE A 318 -18.91 11.63 2.68
C ILE A 318 -17.90 10.49 2.87
N SER A 319 -18.23 9.28 2.38
CA SER A 319 -17.35 8.13 2.46
C SER A 319 -16.08 8.32 1.65
N LEU A 320 -16.13 8.96 0.48
CA LEU A 320 -14.93 9.33 -0.31
C LEU A 320 -14.04 10.30 0.47
N VAL A 321 -14.61 11.37 1.02
CA VAL A 321 -13.86 12.39 1.78
C VAL A 321 -13.17 11.77 2.99
N ILE A 322 -13.88 10.95 3.78
CA ILE A 322 -13.30 10.28 4.96
C ILE A 322 -12.21 9.31 4.53
N SER A 323 -12.46 8.49 3.49
CA SER A 323 -11.50 7.49 3.02
C SER A 323 -10.22 8.11 2.47
N PHE A 324 -10.33 9.18 1.68
CA PHE A 324 -9.17 9.88 1.15
C PHE A 324 -8.46 10.76 2.21
N GLY A 325 -9.19 11.33 3.16
CA GLY A 325 -8.59 11.96 4.35
C GLY A 325 -7.71 10.98 5.13
N PHE A 326 -8.18 9.73 5.31
CA PHE A 326 -7.36 8.66 5.89
C PHE A 326 -6.12 8.35 5.02
N VAL A 327 -6.26 8.26 3.69
CA VAL A 327 -5.11 8.03 2.79
C VAL A 327 -4.06 9.13 2.94
N GLY A 328 -4.48 10.39 3.04
CA GLY A 328 -3.57 11.50 3.30
C GLY A 328 -2.81 11.32 4.62
N LEU A 329 -3.50 11.07 5.74
CA LEU A 329 -2.88 10.81 7.04
C LEU A 329 -2.01 9.54 7.05
N TRP A 330 -2.35 8.55 6.23
CA TRP A 330 -1.54 7.35 6.07
C TRP A 330 -0.20 7.65 5.36
N HIS A 331 -0.20 8.56 4.38
CA HIS A 331 1.04 9.02 3.75
C HIS A 331 1.93 9.76 4.75
N ASN A 332 1.39 10.80 5.41
CA ASN A 332 2.08 11.47 6.51
C ASN A 332 1.08 12.06 7.50
N LEU A 333 1.41 12.05 8.82
CA LEU A 333 0.61 12.67 9.87
C LEU A 333 0.83 14.18 9.88
N SER A 334 0.41 14.85 8.81
CA SER A 334 0.45 16.31 8.69
C SER A 334 -0.87 16.87 8.18
N TRP A 335 -1.11 18.14 8.48
CA TRP A 335 -2.28 18.85 7.96
C TRP A 335 -2.25 18.97 6.44
N THR A 336 -1.07 19.12 5.84
CA THR A 336 -0.90 19.20 4.38
C THR A 336 -1.42 17.95 3.69
N TRP A 337 -0.99 16.77 4.16
CA TRP A 337 -1.45 15.49 3.62
C TRP A 337 -2.93 15.23 3.91
N PHE A 338 -3.42 15.59 5.11
CA PHE A 338 -4.84 15.47 5.41
C PHE A 338 -5.70 16.31 4.46
N LEU A 339 -5.33 17.60 4.26
CA LEU A 339 -6.02 18.49 3.34
C LEU A 339 -5.94 18.03 1.89
N TRP A 340 -4.79 17.48 1.47
CA TRP A 340 -4.64 16.84 0.17
C TRP A 340 -5.67 15.71 -0.01
N GLY A 341 -5.78 14.82 0.97
CA GLY A 341 -6.72 13.70 0.91
C GLY A 341 -8.18 14.18 0.87
N VAL A 342 -8.55 15.12 1.75
CA VAL A 342 -9.89 15.73 1.76
C VAL A 342 -10.21 16.37 0.41
N ALA A 343 -9.30 17.14 -0.17
CA ALA A 343 -9.47 17.77 -1.48
C ALA A 343 -9.71 16.74 -2.59
N MET A 344 -8.93 15.66 -2.64
CA MET A 344 -9.14 14.56 -3.60
C MET A 344 -10.49 13.89 -3.42
N GLY A 345 -10.90 13.63 -2.16
CA GLY A 345 -12.22 13.06 -1.86
C GLY A 345 -13.37 13.96 -2.30
N VAL A 346 -13.25 15.27 -2.09
CA VAL A 346 -14.25 16.28 -2.54
C VAL A 346 -14.32 16.34 -4.07
N LEU A 347 -13.19 16.37 -4.75
CA LEU A 347 -13.15 16.39 -6.22
C LEU A 347 -13.81 15.15 -6.83
N MET A 348 -13.48 13.96 -6.31
CA MET A 348 -14.13 12.71 -6.73
C MET A 348 -15.64 12.70 -6.44
N GLY A 349 -16.05 13.30 -5.30
CA GLY A 349 -17.45 13.49 -4.94
C GLY A 349 -18.18 14.41 -5.92
N ALA A 350 -17.55 15.51 -6.33
CA ALA A 350 -18.09 16.45 -7.32
C ALA A 350 -18.21 15.78 -8.72
N GLU A 351 -17.19 15.01 -9.13
CA GLU A 351 -17.28 14.21 -10.37
C GLU A 351 -18.47 13.24 -10.34
N LYS A 352 -18.66 12.54 -9.23
CA LYS A 352 -19.79 11.62 -9.07
C LYS A 352 -21.11 12.34 -9.13
N PHE A 353 -21.23 13.51 -8.52
CA PHE A 353 -22.45 14.34 -8.57
C PHE A 353 -22.76 14.79 -10.01
N THR A 354 -21.75 15.27 -10.75
CA THR A 354 -21.91 15.67 -12.15
C THR A 354 -22.33 14.50 -13.05
N GLN A 355 -21.75 13.31 -12.84
CA GLN A 355 -22.14 12.10 -13.58
C GLN A 355 -23.58 11.71 -13.34
N ILE A 356 -24.07 11.76 -12.09
CA ILE A 356 -25.48 11.50 -11.75
C ILE A 356 -26.40 12.52 -12.45
N PHE A 357 -26.03 13.80 -12.41
CA PHE A 357 -26.79 14.89 -13.01
C PHE A 357 -26.87 14.76 -14.55
N LEU A 358 -25.75 14.46 -15.20
CA LEU A 358 -25.69 14.30 -16.67
C LEU A 358 -26.45 13.05 -17.14
N LYS A 359 -26.36 11.94 -16.39
CA LYS A 359 -27.10 10.71 -16.68
C LYS A 359 -28.62 10.96 -16.69
N ASN A 360 -29.10 11.77 -15.74
CA ASN A 360 -30.54 12.14 -15.67
C ASN A 360 -30.98 12.99 -16.84
N LYS A 361 -30.08 13.64 -17.58
CA LYS A 361 -30.37 14.46 -18.77
C LYS A 361 -30.29 13.71 -20.10
N ASN A 362 -30.10 12.38 -20.09
CA ASN A 362 -29.91 11.55 -21.29
C ASN A 362 -28.86 12.11 -22.27
N TRP A 363 -27.78 12.71 -21.73
CA TRP A 363 -26.72 13.27 -22.55
C TRP A 363 -25.91 12.16 -23.20
N ASN A 364 -26.33 11.78 -24.42
CA ASN A 364 -25.66 10.78 -25.22
C ASN A 364 -24.52 11.45 -26.02
N GLN A 365 -23.28 11.17 -25.64
CA GLN A 365 -22.09 11.70 -26.31
C GLN A 365 -21.63 10.68 -27.37
N SER A 366 -21.72 11.01 -28.64
CA SER A 366 -21.23 10.15 -29.73
C SER A 366 -20.23 10.91 -30.63
N GLY A 367 -19.26 10.18 -31.19
CA GLY A 367 -18.34 10.70 -32.21
C GLY A 367 -17.29 11.70 -31.69
N ASN A 368 -17.03 12.74 -32.50
CA ASN A 368 -15.94 13.72 -32.26
C ASN A 368 -16.08 14.49 -30.93
N ILE A 369 -17.30 14.72 -30.45
CA ILE A 369 -17.56 15.42 -29.19
C ILE A 369 -16.99 14.62 -28.02
N LYS A 370 -17.18 13.29 -28.01
CA LYS A 370 -16.61 12.42 -26.97
C LYS A 370 -15.09 12.50 -26.93
N THR A 371 -14.43 12.44 -28.10
CA THR A 371 -12.96 12.54 -28.18
C THR A 371 -12.46 13.87 -27.60
N VAL A 372 -13.13 14.97 -27.91
CA VAL A 372 -12.79 16.30 -27.36
C VAL A 372 -12.93 16.31 -25.83
N ILE A 373 -14.06 15.83 -25.29
CA ILE A 373 -14.30 15.77 -23.85
C ILE A 373 -13.27 14.89 -23.15
N ASP A 374 -12.96 13.70 -23.71
CA ASP A 374 -11.96 12.80 -23.16
C ASP A 374 -10.56 13.44 -23.14
N THR A 375 -10.21 14.23 -24.19
CA THR A 375 -8.95 14.95 -24.25
C THR A 375 -8.86 16.02 -23.17
N PHE A 376 -9.90 16.84 -23.01
CA PHE A 376 -9.96 17.82 -21.92
C PHE A 376 -9.95 17.16 -20.54
N GLY A 377 -10.63 16.03 -20.37
CA GLY A 377 -10.62 15.23 -19.16
C GLY A 377 -9.20 14.77 -18.79
N ARG A 378 -8.42 14.28 -19.76
CA ARG A 378 -7.01 13.89 -19.52
C ARG A 378 -6.14 15.07 -19.10
N ILE A 379 -6.26 16.20 -19.79
CA ILE A 379 -5.53 17.43 -19.41
C ILE A 379 -5.90 17.87 -18.00
N TYR A 380 -7.20 17.91 -17.68
CA TYR A 380 -7.70 18.22 -16.34
C TYR A 380 -7.07 17.31 -15.28
N VAL A 381 -7.10 15.99 -15.50
CA VAL A 381 -6.54 15.01 -14.56
C VAL A 381 -5.05 15.24 -14.35
N VAL A 382 -4.27 15.37 -15.43
CA VAL A 382 -2.83 15.59 -15.32
C VAL A 382 -2.53 16.89 -14.58
N CYS A 383 -3.22 17.99 -14.88
CA CYS A 383 -3.04 19.26 -14.21
C CYS A 383 -3.37 19.18 -12.72
N VAL A 384 -4.54 18.63 -12.36
CA VAL A 384 -4.97 18.54 -10.95
C VAL A 384 -4.05 17.63 -10.15
N ILE A 385 -3.72 16.46 -10.67
CA ILE A 385 -2.87 15.51 -9.95
C ILE A 385 -1.44 16.05 -9.81
N SER A 386 -0.86 16.65 -10.85
CA SER A 386 0.49 17.23 -10.76
C SER A 386 0.56 18.37 -9.75
N LEU A 387 -0.41 19.28 -9.77
CA LEU A 387 -0.51 20.36 -8.78
C LEU A 387 -0.73 19.80 -7.35
N SER A 388 -1.51 18.75 -7.22
CA SER A 388 -1.74 18.11 -5.93
C SER A 388 -0.47 17.44 -5.37
N CYS A 389 0.35 16.80 -6.22
CA CYS A 389 1.66 16.26 -5.82
C CYS A 389 2.61 17.39 -5.43
N TYR A 390 2.61 18.50 -6.17
CA TYR A 390 3.44 19.67 -5.84
C TYR A 390 3.05 20.32 -4.51
N PHE A 391 1.76 20.38 -4.20
CA PHE A 391 1.28 20.89 -2.91
C PHE A 391 1.88 20.14 -1.71
N VAL A 392 2.14 18.84 -1.83
CA VAL A 392 2.73 18.01 -0.77
C VAL A 392 4.24 17.79 -0.96
N SER A 393 4.86 18.38 -1.97
CA SER A 393 6.24 18.12 -2.38
C SER A 393 7.29 18.38 -1.29
N ASN A 394 7.12 19.44 -0.52
CA ASN A 394 8.04 19.79 0.58
C ASN A 394 8.09 18.72 1.68
N GLU A 395 7.05 17.90 1.80
CA GLU A 395 7.01 16.77 2.74
C GLU A 395 7.49 15.44 2.10
N ILE A 396 7.54 15.37 0.78
CA ILE A 396 8.13 14.24 0.04
C ILE A 396 9.65 14.38 -0.04
N PHE A 397 10.12 15.60 -0.27
CA PHE A 397 11.53 15.97 -0.36
C PHE A 397 11.83 17.11 0.63
N PRO A 398 12.04 16.83 1.92
CA PRO A 398 12.44 17.85 2.87
C PRO A 398 13.77 18.45 2.41
N THR A 399 13.78 19.76 2.24
CA THR A 399 14.96 20.59 1.90
C THR A 399 15.98 20.58 3.02
#